data_2818eaa6762f4523bd9c61a73c1d1949
#
_entry.id   2818eaa6762f4523bd9c61a73c1d1949
#
_cell.length_a   1.000
_cell.length_b   1.000
_cell.length_c   1.000
_cell.angle_alpha   90.00
_cell.angle_beta   90.00
_cell.angle_gamma   90.00
#
_symmetry.space_group_name_H-M   'P 1'
#
loop_
_entity.id
_entity.type
_entity.pdbx_description
1 polymer ?
#
loop_
_entity_poly.entity_id
_entity_poly.type
_entity_poly.pdbx_seq_one_letter_code
_entity_poly.pdbx_strand_id
1 'polypeptide(L)'
;CTIDGRLQAFAEELMQGKVGSVVAIEPATGEILVMASSPTYDPDELVGRERGNNYMKLLDDPRRPLFNRAVMSSYPPGSTFKVVQGLIGLQEGVLVPEQTYPCHGGYPYGRGMACHEHYSPLDLEGAIQNSCNAYFCYVFRNVIENKKYGDIDEGFDLWADYVRSFGYGRKLGSDFTGELNGNVPEAAFYDKAYRGRWNGLTVISLSIGQGELGCTPLQMANMVATVANRGHYRIPHVVKRIHDRDSIDARFYEDHHTKVDARHFDPIVEGMYKAVNEGGTGRIAMVPGLDICGKTGTAQNPHGADHSTFFCFAPRNDPKIAVSVYVENGRFGATIAAPIASLLTELYLTDTITRPALVDYVKNMQIAYPYYEKQRKGK
;
A
#
# COMPACT_ATOMS: atom_id res chain seq x y z
N CYS A 1 17.01 -15.85 -9.36
CA CYS A 1 16.32 -14.67 -8.85
C CYS A 1 14.99 -14.50 -9.59
N THR A 2 13.98 -13.95 -8.90
CA THR A 2 12.65 -13.69 -9.46
C THR A 2 12.54 -12.30 -10.10
N ILE A 3 13.47 -11.40 -9.78
CA ILE A 3 13.47 -10.02 -10.27
C ILE A 3 13.51 -9.99 -11.79
N ASP A 4 12.55 -9.30 -12.41
CA ASP A 4 12.60 -8.94 -13.82
C ASP A 4 13.56 -7.74 -13.98
N GLY A 5 14.75 -7.99 -14.55
CA GLY A 5 15.81 -6.98 -14.65
C GLY A 5 15.41 -5.75 -15.47
N ARG A 6 14.57 -5.91 -16.50
CA ARG A 6 14.07 -4.81 -17.33
C ARG A 6 13.08 -3.96 -16.53
N LEU A 7 12.15 -4.61 -15.84
CA LEU A 7 11.15 -3.92 -15.03
C LEU A 7 11.78 -3.22 -13.82
N GLN A 8 12.78 -3.87 -13.18
CA GLN A 8 13.55 -3.27 -12.08
C GLN A 8 14.29 -2.01 -12.53
N ALA A 9 15.01 -2.08 -13.64
CA ALA A 9 15.75 -0.94 -14.20
C ALA A 9 14.81 0.23 -14.52
N PHE A 10 13.64 -0.06 -15.10
CA PHE A 10 12.64 0.97 -15.39
C PHE A 10 12.02 1.58 -14.12
N ALA A 11 11.76 0.77 -13.09
CA ALA A 11 11.30 1.27 -11.80
C ALA A 11 12.32 2.21 -11.14
N GLU A 12 13.61 1.87 -11.17
CA GLU A 12 14.68 2.70 -10.65
C GLU A 12 14.82 4.01 -11.44
N GLU A 13 14.67 3.95 -12.77
CA GLU A 13 14.68 5.14 -13.65
C GLU A 13 13.52 6.08 -13.31
N LEU A 14 12.29 5.56 -13.15
CA LEU A 14 11.12 6.35 -12.77
C LEU A 14 11.23 6.96 -11.37
N MET A 15 11.97 6.31 -10.48
CA MET A 15 12.19 6.75 -9.10
C MET A 15 13.38 7.71 -8.94
N GLN A 16 14.13 8.01 -9.98
CA GLN A 16 15.25 8.97 -9.90
C GLN A 16 14.77 10.33 -9.33
N GLY A 17 15.55 10.87 -8.38
CA GLY A 17 15.25 12.15 -7.71
C GLY A 17 14.09 12.09 -6.71
N LYS A 18 13.49 10.93 -6.49
CA LYS A 18 12.40 10.73 -5.54
C LYS A 18 12.88 9.93 -4.32
N VAL A 19 12.14 10.00 -3.22
CA VAL A 19 12.35 9.18 -2.03
C VAL A 19 11.14 8.28 -1.85
N GLY A 20 11.37 6.98 -1.74
CA GLY A 20 10.26 6.05 -1.64
C GLY A 20 10.62 4.63 -2.09
N SER A 21 9.63 3.88 -2.53
CA SER A 21 9.82 2.49 -2.92
C SER A 21 8.76 2.03 -3.91
N VAL A 22 9.15 1.07 -4.74
CA VAL A 22 8.28 0.30 -5.66
C VAL A 22 8.48 -1.16 -5.36
N VAL A 23 7.39 -1.88 -5.15
CA VAL A 23 7.39 -3.35 -5.02
C VAL A 23 6.35 -3.92 -5.98
N ALA A 24 6.76 -4.88 -6.81
CA ALA A 24 5.85 -5.65 -7.66
C ALA A 24 5.99 -7.14 -7.38
N ILE A 25 4.85 -7.83 -7.31
CA ILE A 25 4.75 -9.26 -6.99
C ILE A 25 3.90 -9.95 -8.05
N GLU A 26 4.27 -11.16 -8.46
CA GLU A 26 3.40 -12.07 -9.19
C GLU A 26 2.41 -12.71 -8.20
N PRO A 27 1.10 -12.40 -8.27
CA PRO A 27 0.15 -12.83 -7.25
C PRO A 27 0.07 -14.35 -7.06
N ALA A 28 0.18 -15.11 -8.15
CA ALA A 28 0.04 -16.57 -8.12
C ALA A 28 1.18 -17.29 -7.38
N THR A 29 2.38 -16.72 -7.36
CA THR A 29 3.58 -17.39 -6.84
C THR A 29 4.18 -16.73 -5.61
N GLY A 30 3.91 -15.42 -5.39
CA GLY A 30 4.61 -14.60 -4.41
C GLY A 30 6.01 -14.14 -4.89
N GLU A 31 6.41 -14.47 -6.12
CA GLU A 31 7.69 -14.04 -6.70
C GLU A 31 7.73 -12.50 -6.79
N ILE A 32 8.77 -11.89 -6.21
CA ILE A 32 8.99 -10.45 -6.30
C ILE A 32 9.63 -10.14 -7.66
N LEU A 33 8.91 -9.38 -8.48
CA LEU A 33 9.34 -8.96 -9.82
C LEU A 33 10.15 -7.66 -9.78
N VAL A 34 9.83 -6.77 -8.84
CA VAL A 34 10.52 -5.49 -8.61
C VAL A 34 10.62 -5.22 -7.13
N MET A 35 11.79 -4.77 -6.68
CA MET A 35 12.00 -4.18 -5.38
C MET A 35 12.95 -3.00 -5.50
N ALA A 36 12.42 -1.83 -5.80
CA ALA A 36 13.18 -0.60 -5.89
C ALA A 36 13.02 0.25 -4.62
N SER A 37 14.15 0.68 -4.06
CA SER A 37 14.24 1.61 -2.93
C SER A 37 14.99 2.85 -3.37
N SER A 38 14.39 4.02 -3.24
CA SER A 38 14.98 5.28 -3.69
C SER A 38 15.14 6.27 -2.51
N PRO A 39 16.26 7.07 -2.47
CA PRO A 39 17.35 7.02 -3.43
C PRO A 39 18.10 5.69 -3.37
N THR A 40 18.62 5.29 -4.50
CA THR A 40 19.51 4.12 -4.64
C THR A 40 20.98 4.57 -4.70
N TYR A 41 21.88 3.63 -4.82
CA TYR A 41 23.32 3.84 -5.01
C TYR A 41 23.86 2.89 -6.06
N ASP A 42 25.00 3.23 -6.65
CA ASP A 42 25.72 2.34 -7.55
C ASP A 42 26.55 1.33 -6.74
N PRO A 43 26.29 0.03 -6.84
CA PRO A 43 27.09 -1.00 -6.15
C PRO A 43 28.57 -0.95 -6.48
N ASP A 44 28.96 -0.48 -7.68
CA ASP A 44 30.35 -0.37 -8.10
C ASP A 44 31.13 0.68 -7.30
N GLU A 45 30.44 1.65 -6.70
CA GLU A 45 31.05 2.61 -5.75
C GLU A 45 31.55 1.93 -4.46
N LEU A 46 31.00 0.75 -4.13
CA LEU A 46 31.34 -0.01 -2.92
C LEU A 46 32.40 -1.10 -3.15
N VAL A 47 33.16 -1.01 -4.24
CA VAL A 47 34.30 -1.89 -4.54
C VAL A 47 35.61 -1.09 -4.66
N GLY A 48 36.75 -1.79 -4.57
CA GLY A 48 38.07 -1.19 -4.75
C GLY A 48 38.51 -0.29 -3.59
N ARG A 49 39.49 0.59 -3.89
CA ARG A 49 40.18 1.41 -2.86
C ARG A 49 39.31 2.51 -2.26
N GLU A 50 38.40 3.06 -3.04
CA GLU A 50 37.50 4.15 -2.61
C GLU A 50 36.25 3.68 -1.83
N ARG A 51 36.07 2.37 -1.70
CA ARG A 51 34.91 1.77 -1.00
C ARG A 51 34.61 2.44 0.34
N GLY A 52 35.63 2.66 1.18
CA GLY A 52 35.43 3.24 2.51
C GLY A 52 34.91 4.67 2.45
N ASN A 53 35.51 5.49 1.58
CA ASN A 53 35.08 6.89 1.39
C ASN A 53 33.68 6.98 0.81
N ASN A 54 33.35 6.14 -0.17
CA ASN A 54 32.04 6.11 -0.80
C ASN A 54 30.96 5.59 0.18
N TYR A 55 31.26 4.55 0.96
CA TYR A 55 30.37 4.07 1.99
C TYR A 55 30.02 5.17 3.01
N MET A 56 31.01 5.94 3.46
CA MET A 56 30.78 7.04 4.40
C MET A 56 29.92 8.15 3.78
N LYS A 57 30.12 8.49 2.50
CA LYS A 57 29.25 9.44 1.78
C LYS A 57 27.80 8.98 1.74
N LEU A 58 27.56 7.69 1.43
CA LEU A 58 26.22 7.11 1.40
C LEU A 58 25.58 7.05 2.80
N LEU A 59 26.38 6.77 3.83
CA LEU A 59 25.93 6.74 5.23
C LEU A 59 25.54 8.13 5.73
N ASP A 60 26.28 9.17 5.30
CA ASP A 60 26.06 10.57 5.69
C ASP A 60 24.94 11.26 4.89
N ASP A 61 24.44 10.65 3.81
CA ASP A 61 23.31 11.21 3.05
C ASP A 61 22.03 11.12 3.91
N PRO A 62 21.41 12.26 4.28
CA PRO A 62 20.21 12.27 5.11
C PRO A 62 19.03 11.53 4.48
N ARG A 63 19.04 11.33 3.17
CA ARG A 63 18.00 10.57 2.46
C ARG A 63 18.19 9.04 2.58
N ARG A 64 19.31 8.59 3.20
CA ARG A 64 19.61 7.19 3.54
C ARG A 64 19.55 6.23 2.34
N PRO A 65 20.43 6.34 1.33
CA PRO A 65 20.41 5.44 0.16
C PRO A 65 20.71 3.97 0.51
N LEU A 66 21.44 3.69 1.59
CA LEU A 66 21.68 2.32 2.07
C LEU A 66 20.47 1.68 2.78
N PHE A 67 19.40 2.44 3.00
CA PHE A 67 18.22 1.98 3.73
C PHE A 67 17.18 1.41 2.76
N ASN A 68 16.93 0.10 2.80
CA ASN A 68 15.93 -0.53 1.95
C ASN A 68 14.51 -0.21 2.44
N ARG A 69 13.91 0.82 1.82
CA ARG A 69 12.57 1.29 2.19
C ARG A 69 11.48 0.24 1.98
N ALA A 70 11.66 -0.67 1.03
CA ALA A 70 10.64 -1.67 0.72
C ALA A 70 10.30 -2.56 1.93
N VAL A 71 11.30 -2.88 2.76
CA VAL A 71 11.16 -3.79 3.91
C VAL A 71 11.44 -3.15 5.27
N MET A 72 12.18 -2.02 5.30
CA MET A 72 12.66 -1.38 6.52
C MET A 72 11.94 -0.07 6.86
N SER A 73 11.07 0.48 6.00
CA SER A 73 10.20 1.61 6.32
C SER A 73 8.87 1.13 6.86
N SER A 74 8.29 1.92 7.76
CA SER A 74 6.89 1.75 8.20
C SER A 74 6.15 3.05 7.90
N TYR A 75 5.16 2.97 7.02
CA TYR A 75 4.37 4.11 6.56
C TYR A 75 2.89 3.89 6.84
N PRO A 76 2.10 4.95 7.09
CA PRO A 76 0.66 4.84 7.07
C PRO A 76 0.20 4.44 5.65
N PRO A 77 -0.66 3.41 5.50
CA PRO A 77 -1.16 3.01 4.18
C PRO A 77 -2.10 4.06 3.55
N GLY A 78 -2.65 4.96 4.36
CA GLY A 78 -3.63 5.94 3.88
C GLY A 78 -4.87 5.27 3.27
N SER A 79 -5.52 5.94 2.35
CA SER A 79 -6.77 5.47 1.72
C SER A 79 -6.67 4.13 0.96
N THR A 80 -5.48 3.57 0.75
CA THR A 80 -5.34 2.21 0.23
C THR A 80 -5.91 1.17 1.21
N PHE A 81 -5.85 1.45 2.51
CA PHE A 81 -6.39 0.61 3.58
C PHE A 81 -7.92 0.41 3.50
N LYS A 82 -8.65 1.31 2.84
CA LYS A 82 -10.11 1.22 2.70
C LYS A 82 -10.57 -0.08 2.02
N VAL A 83 -9.72 -0.67 1.20
CA VAL A 83 -9.95 -2.00 0.60
C VAL A 83 -10.08 -3.05 1.70
N VAL A 84 -9.14 -3.11 2.63
CA VAL A 84 -9.18 -4.03 3.79
C VAL A 84 -10.37 -3.70 4.69
N GLN A 85 -10.62 -2.41 4.95
CA GLN A 85 -11.73 -1.97 5.79
C GLN A 85 -13.10 -2.39 5.22
N GLY A 86 -13.28 -2.29 3.90
CA GLY A 86 -14.50 -2.76 3.23
C GLY A 86 -14.68 -4.27 3.34
N LEU A 87 -13.60 -5.04 3.13
CA LEU A 87 -13.58 -6.50 3.25
C LEU A 87 -13.97 -6.96 4.67
N ILE A 88 -13.42 -6.32 5.70
CA ILE A 88 -13.78 -6.61 7.09
C ILE A 88 -15.27 -6.33 7.35
N GLY A 89 -15.77 -5.19 6.85
CA GLY A 89 -17.18 -4.83 7.01
C GLY A 89 -18.15 -5.82 6.36
N LEU A 90 -17.80 -6.33 5.17
CA LEU A 90 -18.57 -7.38 4.48
C LEU A 90 -18.52 -8.70 5.24
N GLN A 91 -17.35 -9.13 5.70
CA GLN A 91 -17.16 -10.37 6.45
C GLN A 91 -17.93 -10.36 7.77
N GLU A 92 -17.93 -9.23 8.46
CA GLU A 92 -18.62 -9.07 9.74
C GLU A 92 -20.15 -8.84 9.59
N GLY A 93 -20.65 -8.75 8.36
CA GLY A 93 -22.06 -8.56 8.05
C GLY A 93 -22.62 -7.20 8.49
N VAL A 94 -21.75 -6.24 8.79
CA VAL A 94 -22.13 -4.85 9.08
C VAL A 94 -22.23 -4.00 7.82
N LEU A 95 -21.89 -4.58 6.69
CA LEU A 95 -21.90 -3.99 5.37
C LEU A 95 -22.42 -4.99 4.35
N VAL A 96 -23.23 -4.51 3.41
CA VAL A 96 -23.57 -5.21 2.15
C VAL A 96 -23.18 -4.29 0.99
N PRO A 97 -22.89 -4.81 -0.22
CA PRO A 97 -22.40 -4.00 -1.34
C PRO A 97 -23.28 -2.79 -1.66
N GLU A 98 -24.60 -2.93 -1.59
CA GLU A 98 -25.60 -1.93 -1.91
C GLU A 98 -25.86 -0.92 -0.75
N GLN A 99 -25.24 -1.16 0.41
CA GLN A 99 -25.40 -0.26 1.56
C GLN A 99 -24.83 1.11 1.24
N THR A 100 -25.68 2.13 1.36
CA THR A 100 -25.27 3.53 1.12
C THR A 100 -25.06 4.28 2.42
N TYR A 101 -24.06 5.19 2.40
CA TYR A 101 -23.87 6.19 3.46
C TYR A 101 -23.76 7.59 2.87
N PRO A 102 -24.35 8.61 3.56
CA PRO A 102 -24.23 9.98 3.13
C PRO A 102 -22.83 10.54 3.39
N CYS A 103 -22.39 11.44 2.50
CA CYS A 103 -21.19 12.24 2.68
C CYS A 103 -21.49 13.69 2.28
N HIS A 104 -21.47 14.60 3.22
CA HIS A 104 -21.67 16.03 3.02
C HIS A 104 -20.34 16.77 3.26
N GLY A 105 -19.29 16.41 2.46
CA GLY A 105 -17.94 16.94 2.61
C GLY A 105 -17.12 16.24 3.70
N GLY A 106 -17.63 15.17 4.32
CA GLY A 106 -16.89 14.39 5.31
C GLY A 106 -17.77 13.63 6.31
N TYR A 107 -17.10 12.99 7.27
CA TYR A 107 -17.71 12.30 8.40
C TYR A 107 -17.97 13.31 9.52
N PRO A 108 -19.23 13.48 9.98
CA PRO A 108 -19.61 14.64 10.82
C PRO A 108 -19.36 14.46 12.31
N TYR A 109 -19.02 13.25 12.78
CA TYR A 109 -18.92 12.95 14.21
C TYR A 109 -17.50 13.15 14.77
N GLY A 110 -17.40 13.44 16.07
CA GLY A 110 -16.14 13.70 16.75
C GLY A 110 -15.51 15.01 16.26
N ARG A 111 -14.21 14.95 15.89
CA ARG A 111 -13.50 16.09 15.28
C ARG A 111 -13.79 16.25 13.79
N GLY A 112 -14.60 15.35 13.24
CA GLY A 112 -14.85 15.25 11.82
C GLY A 112 -13.69 14.59 11.05
N MET A 113 -14.00 14.11 9.84
CA MET A 113 -13.00 13.61 8.89
C MET A 113 -13.37 14.16 7.52
N ALA A 114 -12.63 15.14 7.04
CA ALA A 114 -12.91 15.78 5.75
C ALA A 114 -12.82 14.78 4.59
N CYS A 115 -13.64 14.98 3.58
CA CYS A 115 -13.63 14.24 2.33
C CYS A 115 -13.50 15.21 1.16
N HIS A 116 -12.89 14.78 0.06
CA HIS A 116 -12.93 15.54 -1.18
C HIS A 116 -14.32 15.48 -1.80
N GLU A 117 -14.58 16.36 -2.74
CA GLU A 117 -15.88 16.47 -3.41
C GLU A 117 -16.16 15.24 -4.29
N HIS A 118 -17.34 14.67 -4.13
CA HIS A 118 -17.91 13.59 -4.92
C HIS A 118 -19.44 13.55 -4.74
N TYR A 119 -20.14 12.80 -5.59
CA TYR A 119 -21.59 12.61 -5.42
C TYR A 119 -21.94 11.80 -4.15
N SER A 120 -23.14 11.97 -3.64
CA SER A 120 -23.62 11.33 -2.41
C SER A 120 -25.13 11.04 -2.51
N PRO A 121 -25.66 9.94 -1.94
CA PRO A 121 -24.91 8.93 -1.18
C PRO A 121 -24.11 7.98 -2.09
N LEU A 122 -23.12 7.29 -1.52
CA LEU A 122 -22.33 6.26 -2.18
C LEU A 122 -22.65 4.88 -1.61
N ASP A 123 -22.66 3.86 -2.46
CA ASP A 123 -22.55 2.45 -2.11
C ASP A 123 -21.06 2.04 -1.96
N LEU A 124 -20.79 0.76 -1.72
CA LEU A 124 -19.42 0.29 -1.49
C LEU A 124 -18.50 0.51 -2.70
N GLU A 125 -18.95 0.16 -3.90
CA GLU A 125 -18.17 0.32 -5.13
C GLU A 125 -17.86 1.80 -5.40
N GLY A 126 -18.87 2.66 -5.31
CA GLY A 126 -18.71 4.11 -5.43
C GLY A 126 -17.82 4.71 -4.34
N ALA A 127 -17.85 4.16 -3.12
CA ALA A 127 -17.00 4.60 -2.02
C ALA A 127 -15.52 4.21 -2.23
N ILE A 128 -15.23 3.05 -2.82
CA ILE A 128 -13.87 2.66 -3.23
C ILE A 128 -13.42 3.52 -4.42
N GLN A 129 -14.27 3.66 -5.45
CA GLN A 129 -14.02 4.44 -6.66
C GLN A 129 -13.63 5.90 -6.34
N ASN A 130 -14.42 6.54 -5.48
CA ASN A 130 -14.24 7.93 -5.09
C ASN A 130 -13.44 8.09 -3.79
N SER A 131 -12.96 7.02 -3.19
CA SER A 131 -12.17 7.08 -1.95
C SER A 131 -12.85 7.85 -0.80
N CYS A 132 -14.15 7.67 -0.57
CA CYS A 132 -14.92 8.41 0.43
C CYS A 132 -14.44 8.10 1.86
N ASN A 133 -14.02 9.12 2.61
CA ASN A 133 -13.61 8.95 4.00
C ASN A 133 -14.80 8.65 4.92
N ALA A 134 -15.89 9.40 4.74
CA ALA A 134 -17.08 9.25 5.59
C ALA A 134 -17.63 7.82 5.56
N TYR A 135 -17.71 7.23 4.36
CA TYR A 135 -18.17 5.84 4.18
C TYR A 135 -17.40 4.86 5.07
N PHE A 136 -16.08 4.90 5.00
CA PHE A 136 -15.23 3.96 5.74
C PHE A 136 -15.16 4.28 7.24
N CYS A 137 -15.41 5.52 7.65
CA CYS A 137 -15.61 5.85 9.06
C CYS A 137 -16.86 5.17 9.62
N TYR A 138 -17.98 5.18 8.88
CA TYR A 138 -19.21 4.45 9.29
C TYR A 138 -18.94 2.94 9.37
N VAL A 139 -18.34 2.34 8.34
CA VAL A 139 -18.05 0.91 8.31
C VAL A 139 -17.14 0.50 9.47
N PHE A 140 -16.07 1.24 9.72
CA PHE A 140 -15.14 0.96 10.81
C PHE A 140 -15.82 0.95 12.17
N ARG A 141 -16.60 2.00 12.47
CA ARG A 141 -17.32 2.07 13.75
C ARG A 141 -18.39 0.98 13.90
N ASN A 142 -19.10 0.65 12.81
CA ASN A 142 -20.05 -0.45 12.82
C ASN A 142 -19.40 -1.81 13.09
N VAL A 143 -18.11 -1.97 12.77
CA VAL A 143 -17.33 -3.16 13.14
C VAL A 143 -16.96 -3.10 14.62
N ILE A 144 -16.16 -2.12 15.04
CA ILE A 144 -15.53 -2.14 16.35
C ILE A 144 -16.48 -1.80 17.52
N GLU A 145 -17.58 -1.08 17.24
CA GLU A 145 -18.61 -0.74 18.24
C GLU A 145 -19.83 -1.69 18.14
N ASN A 146 -19.68 -2.84 17.45
CA ASN A 146 -20.79 -3.79 17.31
C ASN A 146 -21.05 -4.52 18.62
N LYS A 147 -22.27 -4.36 19.15
CA LYS A 147 -22.69 -4.94 20.43
C LYS A 147 -22.57 -6.46 20.51
N LYS A 148 -22.47 -7.16 19.37
CA LYS A 148 -22.28 -8.63 19.37
C LYS A 148 -20.98 -9.08 20.00
N TYR A 149 -19.98 -8.16 20.13
CA TYR A 149 -18.67 -8.47 20.73
C TYR A 149 -18.55 -8.15 22.22
N GLY A 150 -19.64 -7.73 22.87
CA GLY A 150 -19.58 -7.39 24.28
C GLY A 150 -19.12 -5.96 24.53
N ASP A 151 -17.84 -5.65 24.31
CA ASP A 151 -17.30 -4.29 24.47
C ASP A 151 -16.46 -3.84 23.26
N ILE A 152 -15.92 -2.63 23.36
CA ILE A 152 -15.13 -2.04 22.25
C ILE A 152 -13.76 -2.71 22.11
N ASP A 153 -13.19 -3.21 23.19
CA ASP A 153 -11.87 -3.85 23.18
C ASP A 153 -11.91 -5.14 22.38
N GLU A 154 -12.94 -5.97 22.61
CA GLU A 154 -13.16 -7.20 21.85
C GLU A 154 -13.44 -6.91 20.37
N GLY A 155 -14.26 -5.90 20.07
CA GLY A 155 -14.55 -5.49 18.68
C GLY A 155 -13.33 -4.92 17.97
N PHE A 156 -12.49 -4.18 18.68
CA PHE A 156 -11.27 -3.61 18.12
C PHE A 156 -10.19 -4.68 17.88
N ASP A 157 -9.97 -5.57 18.84
CA ASP A 157 -8.97 -6.64 18.71
C ASP A 157 -9.36 -7.65 17.61
N LEU A 158 -10.66 -7.90 17.43
CA LEU A 158 -11.14 -8.66 16.28
C LEU A 158 -10.80 -7.96 14.96
N TRP A 159 -11.07 -6.65 14.85
CA TRP A 159 -10.70 -5.87 13.68
C TRP A 159 -9.18 -5.93 13.42
N ALA A 160 -8.36 -5.77 14.46
CA ALA A 160 -6.91 -5.85 14.36
C ALA A 160 -6.43 -7.23 13.89
N ASP A 161 -7.09 -8.30 14.32
CA ASP A 161 -6.79 -9.66 13.92
C ASP A 161 -7.13 -9.92 12.43
N TYR A 162 -8.25 -9.38 11.93
CA TYR A 162 -8.52 -9.34 10.49
C TYR A 162 -7.41 -8.61 9.73
N VAL A 163 -7.01 -7.43 10.16
CA VAL A 163 -5.94 -6.65 9.52
C VAL A 163 -4.65 -7.46 9.45
N ARG A 164 -4.29 -8.16 10.54
CA ARG A 164 -3.10 -9.01 10.58
C ARG A 164 -3.19 -10.21 9.62
N SER A 165 -4.38 -10.70 9.34
CA SER A 165 -4.57 -11.82 8.40
C SER A 165 -4.18 -11.48 6.97
N PHE A 166 -4.13 -10.18 6.61
CA PHE A 166 -3.61 -9.69 5.33
C PHE A 166 -2.07 -9.51 5.31
N GLY A 167 -1.37 -9.86 6.39
CA GLY A 167 0.07 -9.74 6.52
C GLY A 167 0.56 -8.43 7.14
N TYR A 168 -0.33 -7.52 7.54
CA TYR A 168 0.04 -6.32 8.29
C TYR A 168 0.40 -6.64 9.75
N GLY A 169 1.22 -5.78 10.36
CA GLY A 169 1.57 -5.89 11.77
C GLY A 169 2.46 -7.08 12.14
N ARG A 170 3.02 -7.79 11.16
CA ARG A 170 3.94 -8.92 11.34
C ARG A 170 4.92 -9.04 10.18
N LYS A 171 6.05 -9.71 10.41
CA LYS A 171 6.93 -10.09 9.29
C LYS A 171 6.19 -11.08 8.39
N LEU A 172 6.29 -10.88 7.10
CA LEU A 172 5.75 -11.84 6.13
C LEU A 172 6.61 -13.12 6.07
N GLY A 173 7.88 -13.02 6.47
CA GLY A 173 8.81 -14.13 6.42
C GLY A 173 9.52 -14.26 5.07
N SER A 174 9.67 -13.14 4.36
CA SER A 174 10.41 -13.08 3.09
C SER A 174 11.87 -13.52 3.26
N ASP A 175 12.57 -13.69 2.15
CA ASP A 175 14.00 -13.99 2.14
C ASP A 175 14.90 -12.73 2.28
N PHE A 176 14.31 -11.58 2.61
CA PHE A 176 15.04 -10.35 2.94
C PHE A 176 15.36 -10.25 4.43
N THR A 177 16.60 -9.82 4.72
CA THR A 177 16.98 -9.42 6.07
C THR A 177 16.46 -8.03 6.41
N GLY A 178 16.15 -7.78 7.69
CA GLY A 178 15.72 -6.46 8.15
C GLY A 178 14.24 -6.15 7.93
N GLU A 179 13.42 -7.12 7.52
CA GLU A 179 11.99 -6.97 7.39
C GLU A 179 11.35 -6.51 8.73
N LEU A 180 10.59 -5.41 8.69
CA LEU A 180 9.86 -4.89 9.83
C LEU A 180 8.47 -5.52 9.95
N ASN A 181 7.94 -5.54 11.17
CA ASN A 181 6.56 -5.95 11.42
C ASN A 181 5.52 -4.94 10.90
N GLY A 182 5.89 -3.67 10.75
CA GLY A 182 4.90 -2.61 10.72
C GLY A 182 4.22 -2.46 12.09
N ASN A 183 3.04 -1.83 12.13
CA ASN A 183 2.27 -1.66 13.36
C ASN A 183 0.77 -1.81 13.10
N VAL A 184 0.13 -2.71 13.82
CA VAL A 184 -1.33 -2.80 13.95
C VAL A 184 -1.61 -2.71 15.44
N PRO A 185 -2.21 -1.61 15.92
CA PRO A 185 -2.44 -1.40 17.35
C PRO A 185 -3.42 -2.44 17.91
N GLU A 186 -3.38 -2.62 19.22
CA GLU A 186 -4.29 -3.44 20.01
C GLU A 186 -5.10 -2.56 20.96
N ALA A 187 -6.26 -3.02 21.42
CA ALA A 187 -7.11 -2.30 22.37
C ALA A 187 -6.34 -1.87 23.62
N ALA A 188 -5.51 -2.76 24.17
CA ALA A 188 -4.67 -2.49 25.33
C ALA A 188 -3.73 -1.27 25.17
N PHE A 189 -3.32 -0.93 23.95
CA PHE A 189 -2.55 0.30 23.69
C PHE A 189 -3.39 1.54 24.00
N TYR A 190 -4.66 1.56 23.56
CA TYR A 190 -5.56 2.68 23.77
C TYR A 190 -6.06 2.75 25.22
N ASP A 191 -6.27 1.61 25.87
CA ASP A 191 -6.59 1.56 27.30
C ASP A 191 -5.53 2.24 28.14
N LYS A 192 -4.28 1.92 27.86
CA LYS A 192 -3.14 2.57 28.53
C LYS A 192 -3.07 4.06 28.21
N ALA A 193 -3.20 4.43 26.93
CA ALA A 193 -3.08 5.82 26.46
C ALA A 193 -4.19 6.72 26.99
N TYR A 194 -5.42 6.21 27.03
CA TYR A 194 -6.63 6.96 27.39
C TYR A 194 -7.26 6.55 28.72
N ARG A 195 -6.58 5.68 29.50
CA ARG A 195 -7.05 5.18 30.80
C ARG A 195 -8.43 4.52 30.72
N GLY A 196 -8.63 3.69 29.70
CA GLY A 196 -9.89 3.03 29.42
C GLY A 196 -11.02 3.95 28.93
N ARG A 197 -10.73 5.20 28.60
CA ARG A 197 -11.74 6.18 28.14
C ARG A 197 -11.57 6.52 26.65
N TRP A 198 -11.75 5.52 25.82
CA TRP A 198 -11.72 5.68 24.37
C TRP A 198 -12.92 5.02 23.70
N ASN A 199 -13.17 5.37 22.45
CA ASN A 199 -14.24 4.80 21.63
C ASN A 199 -13.86 4.89 20.14
N GLY A 200 -14.73 4.45 19.24
CA GLY A 200 -14.47 4.48 17.82
C GLY A 200 -14.15 5.87 17.24
N LEU A 201 -14.63 6.94 17.87
CA LEU A 201 -14.28 8.32 17.45
C LEU A 201 -12.85 8.70 17.85
N THR A 202 -12.33 8.15 18.96
CA THR A 202 -10.96 8.39 19.40
C THR A 202 -9.96 7.86 18.39
N VAL A 203 -10.26 6.71 17.77
CA VAL A 203 -9.39 5.96 16.87
C VAL A 203 -9.85 6.01 15.41
N ILE A 204 -10.73 6.93 15.07
CA ILE A 204 -11.40 6.99 13.76
C ILE A 204 -10.44 7.12 12.57
N SER A 205 -9.24 7.66 12.76
CA SER A 205 -8.21 7.78 11.74
C SER A 205 -7.76 6.43 11.17
N LEU A 206 -7.87 5.36 11.95
CA LEU A 206 -7.54 4.00 11.50
C LEU A 206 -8.45 3.54 10.36
N SER A 207 -9.70 4.02 10.32
CA SER A 207 -10.66 3.68 9.26
C SER A 207 -10.17 4.00 7.84
N ILE A 208 -9.26 4.97 7.73
CA ILE A 208 -8.68 5.44 6.47
C ILE A 208 -7.18 5.19 6.38
N GLY A 209 -6.65 4.28 7.21
CA GLY A 209 -5.25 3.89 7.17
C GLY A 209 -4.28 4.95 7.71
N GLN A 210 -4.70 5.74 8.68
CA GLN A 210 -3.91 6.77 9.37
C GLN A 210 -3.79 6.42 10.86
N GLY A 211 -3.27 7.34 11.66
CA GLY A 211 -3.04 7.12 13.08
C GLY A 211 -1.86 6.21 13.33
N GLU A 212 -2.03 5.24 14.23
CA GLU A 212 -0.97 4.33 14.65
C GLU A 212 -0.72 3.18 13.68
N LEU A 213 -1.56 3.03 12.63
CA LEU A 213 -1.38 1.99 11.63
C LEU A 213 -0.15 2.28 10.77
N GLY A 214 0.76 1.31 10.70
CA GLY A 214 1.97 1.39 9.89
C GLY A 214 2.27 0.08 9.18
N CYS A 215 2.68 0.16 7.92
CA CYS A 215 3.04 -1.01 7.13
C CYS A 215 4.26 -0.75 6.26
N THR A 216 4.96 -1.82 5.90
CA THR A 216 6.05 -1.73 4.92
C THR A 216 5.48 -1.71 3.50
N PRO A 217 6.18 -1.14 2.51
CA PRO A 217 5.79 -1.24 1.11
C PRO A 217 5.66 -2.69 0.62
N LEU A 218 6.47 -3.61 1.14
CA LEU A 218 6.32 -5.05 0.86
C LEU A 218 4.98 -5.59 1.38
N GLN A 219 4.56 -5.20 2.59
CA GLN A 219 3.25 -5.59 3.13
C GLN A 219 2.11 -5.00 2.30
N MET A 220 2.25 -3.77 1.79
CA MET A 220 1.25 -3.17 0.90
C MET A 220 1.16 -3.93 -0.44
N ALA A 221 2.29 -4.32 -1.03
CA ALA A 221 2.32 -5.14 -2.25
C ALA A 221 1.71 -6.53 -2.02
N ASN A 222 2.04 -7.16 -0.88
CA ASN A 222 1.45 -8.44 -0.48
C ASN A 222 -0.07 -8.33 -0.31
N MET A 223 -0.55 -7.27 0.33
CA MET A 223 -1.99 -7.05 0.52
C MET A 223 -2.73 -6.92 -0.81
N VAL A 224 -2.19 -6.17 -1.79
CA VAL A 224 -2.84 -6.06 -3.10
C VAL A 224 -2.74 -7.37 -3.89
N ALA A 225 -1.67 -8.15 -3.75
CA ALA A 225 -1.58 -9.52 -4.30
C ALA A 225 -2.64 -10.44 -3.65
N THR A 226 -2.88 -10.30 -2.35
CA THR A 226 -3.95 -11.01 -1.62
C THR A 226 -5.33 -10.68 -2.17
N VAL A 227 -5.60 -9.41 -2.47
CA VAL A 227 -6.87 -8.99 -3.09
C VAL A 227 -7.00 -9.54 -4.51
N ALA A 228 -5.92 -9.52 -5.29
CA ALA A 228 -5.87 -10.10 -6.64
C ALA A 228 -6.25 -11.60 -6.62
N ASN A 229 -5.75 -12.34 -5.65
CA ASN A 229 -6.02 -13.76 -5.44
C ASN A 229 -7.33 -14.06 -4.69
N ARG A 230 -8.16 -13.03 -4.38
CA ARG A 230 -9.43 -13.23 -3.64
C ARG A 230 -9.25 -13.85 -2.27
N GLY A 231 -8.22 -13.47 -1.52
CA GLY A 231 -8.09 -13.77 -0.10
C GLY A 231 -6.92 -14.66 0.33
N HIS A 232 -5.97 -14.96 -0.56
CA HIS A 232 -4.76 -15.68 -0.17
C HIS A 232 -3.49 -15.06 -0.78
N TYR A 233 -2.36 -15.37 -0.19
CA TYR A 233 -1.04 -14.98 -0.68
C TYR A 233 -0.01 -16.06 -0.38
N ARG A 234 1.07 -16.08 -1.15
CA ARG A 234 2.30 -16.79 -0.83
C ARG A 234 3.34 -15.80 -0.33
N ILE A 235 4.22 -16.26 0.55
CA ILE A 235 5.25 -15.39 1.12
C ILE A 235 6.08 -14.76 0.00
N PRO A 236 6.16 -13.42 -0.08
CA PRO A 236 6.95 -12.74 -1.09
C PRO A 236 8.42 -13.10 -0.99
N HIS A 237 9.07 -13.43 -2.14
CA HIS A 237 10.45 -13.89 -2.16
C HIS A 237 11.16 -13.56 -3.47
N VAL A 238 12.51 -13.54 -3.43
CA VAL A 238 13.36 -13.30 -4.62
C VAL A 238 14.15 -14.53 -5.06
N VAL A 239 14.21 -15.57 -4.25
CA VAL A 239 14.90 -16.82 -4.64
C VAL A 239 13.97 -17.67 -5.49
N LYS A 240 14.24 -17.75 -6.79
CA LYS A 240 13.47 -18.59 -7.74
C LYS A 240 13.99 -20.01 -7.80
N ARG A 241 15.32 -20.16 -7.78
CA ARG A 241 16.00 -21.45 -7.92
C ARG A 241 17.36 -21.39 -7.25
N ILE A 242 17.75 -22.50 -6.62
CA ILE A 242 19.08 -22.73 -6.08
C ILE A 242 19.76 -23.80 -6.95
N HIS A 243 21.00 -23.53 -7.42
CA HIS A 243 21.77 -24.50 -8.19
C HIS A 243 21.98 -25.76 -7.34
N ASP A 244 21.89 -26.94 -7.96
CA ASP A 244 22.02 -28.24 -7.32
C ASP A 244 20.99 -28.57 -6.22
N ARG A 245 19.85 -27.87 -6.21
CA ARG A 245 18.68 -28.20 -5.37
C ARG A 245 17.43 -28.34 -6.21
N ASP A 246 16.58 -29.33 -5.85
CA ASP A 246 15.33 -29.59 -6.58
C ASP A 246 14.26 -28.53 -6.29
N SER A 247 14.35 -27.84 -5.14
CA SER A 247 13.35 -26.84 -4.71
C SER A 247 14.00 -25.73 -3.87
N ILE A 248 13.28 -24.63 -3.72
CA ILE A 248 13.50 -23.61 -2.70
C ILE A 248 12.80 -24.02 -1.40
N ASP A 249 12.89 -23.19 -0.35
CA ASP A 249 12.23 -23.43 0.94
C ASP A 249 10.71 -23.65 0.74
N ALA A 250 10.17 -24.71 1.33
CA ALA A 250 8.78 -25.14 1.17
C ALA A 250 7.77 -24.06 1.58
N ARG A 251 8.12 -23.20 2.55
CA ARG A 251 7.27 -22.09 3.01
C ARG A 251 6.84 -21.13 1.89
N PHE A 252 7.60 -21.01 0.80
CA PHE A 252 7.27 -20.13 -0.32
C PHE A 252 6.20 -20.73 -1.26
N TYR A 253 5.85 -21.99 -1.09
CA TYR A 253 4.77 -22.66 -1.84
C TYR A 253 3.47 -22.74 -1.06
N GLU A 254 3.47 -22.36 0.23
CA GLU A 254 2.30 -22.42 1.09
C GLU A 254 1.38 -21.23 0.87
N ASP A 255 0.07 -21.50 0.73
CA ASP A 255 -0.95 -20.49 0.64
C ASP A 255 -1.34 -20.01 2.06
N HIS A 256 -1.20 -18.73 2.31
CA HIS A 256 -1.66 -18.06 3.53
C HIS A 256 -3.00 -17.39 3.26
N HIS A 257 -4.02 -17.74 4.03
CA HIS A 257 -5.38 -17.23 3.83
C HIS A 257 -5.71 -16.10 4.80
N THR A 258 -6.45 -15.10 4.30
CA THR A 258 -7.07 -14.11 5.17
C THR A 258 -8.24 -14.73 5.92
N LYS A 259 -8.73 -14.03 6.94
CA LYS A 259 -9.97 -14.42 7.65
C LYS A 259 -11.24 -13.98 6.92
N VAL A 260 -11.12 -13.43 5.71
CA VAL A 260 -12.24 -12.95 4.89
C VAL A 260 -12.53 -13.96 3.80
N ASP A 261 -13.80 -14.36 3.68
CA ASP A 261 -14.26 -15.28 2.65
C ASP A 261 -14.08 -14.70 1.24
N ALA A 262 -13.69 -15.55 0.29
CA ALA A 262 -13.42 -15.18 -1.10
C ALA A 262 -14.60 -14.42 -1.77
N ARG A 263 -15.85 -14.76 -1.43
CA ARG A 263 -17.07 -14.14 -1.97
C ARG A 263 -17.16 -12.61 -1.73
N HIS A 264 -16.43 -12.09 -0.74
CA HIS A 264 -16.47 -10.67 -0.39
C HIS A 264 -15.51 -9.81 -1.20
N PHE A 265 -14.61 -10.44 -1.97
CA PHE A 265 -13.60 -9.70 -2.73
C PHE A 265 -14.14 -9.06 -4.01
N ASP A 266 -15.10 -9.68 -4.69
CA ASP A 266 -15.57 -9.20 -6.00
C ASP A 266 -16.15 -7.78 -5.98
N PRO A 267 -17.02 -7.37 -5.03
CA PRO A 267 -17.48 -5.98 -4.95
C PRO A 267 -16.34 -4.97 -4.70
N ILE A 268 -15.33 -5.37 -3.94
CA ILE A 268 -14.14 -4.54 -3.69
C ILE A 268 -13.31 -4.39 -4.97
N VAL A 269 -13.09 -5.49 -5.69
CA VAL A 269 -12.35 -5.49 -6.96
C VAL A 269 -13.09 -4.68 -8.01
N GLU A 270 -14.43 -4.74 -8.04
CA GLU A 270 -15.25 -3.88 -8.90
C GLU A 270 -15.02 -2.40 -8.60
N GLY A 271 -15.08 -2.00 -7.33
CA GLY A 271 -14.78 -0.63 -6.92
C GLY A 271 -13.36 -0.19 -7.28
N MET A 272 -12.36 -1.10 -7.18
CA MET A 272 -10.98 -0.84 -7.61
C MET A 272 -10.84 -0.72 -9.13
N TYR A 273 -11.60 -1.50 -9.88
CA TYR A 273 -11.69 -1.38 -11.35
C TYR A 273 -12.27 -0.03 -11.73
N LYS A 274 -13.41 0.36 -11.16
CA LYS A 274 -14.06 1.65 -11.39
C LYS A 274 -13.19 2.84 -11.01
N ALA A 275 -12.39 2.70 -9.95
CA ALA A 275 -11.45 3.74 -9.52
C ALA A 275 -10.43 4.11 -10.60
N VAL A 276 -10.04 3.16 -11.45
CA VAL A 276 -9.09 3.36 -12.55
C VAL A 276 -9.79 3.59 -13.87
N ASN A 277 -10.80 2.77 -14.23
CA ASN A 277 -11.31 2.71 -15.60
C ASN A 277 -12.62 3.51 -15.82
N GLU A 278 -13.34 3.88 -14.74
CA GLU A 278 -14.62 4.57 -14.82
C GLU A 278 -14.62 5.95 -14.16
N GLY A 279 -13.53 6.71 -14.34
CA GLY A 279 -13.45 8.12 -13.92
C GLY A 279 -13.21 8.35 -12.41
N GLY A 280 -12.78 7.31 -11.67
CA GLY A 280 -12.46 7.43 -10.26
C GLY A 280 -11.11 8.11 -9.97
N THR A 281 -10.67 8.03 -8.70
CA THR A 281 -9.47 8.73 -8.22
C THR A 281 -8.17 8.24 -8.84
N GLY A 282 -8.14 7.03 -9.41
CA GLY A 282 -6.97 6.40 -10.03
C GLY A 282 -6.96 6.48 -11.56
N ARG A 283 -7.83 7.27 -12.21
CA ARG A 283 -8.01 7.33 -13.67
C ARG A 283 -6.71 7.54 -14.47
N ILE A 284 -5.71 8.17 -13.90
CA ILE A 284 -4.41 8.38 -14.54
C ILE A 284 -3.66 7.07 -14.80
N ALA A 285 -3.98 6.02 -14.05
CA ALA A 285 -3.40 4.69 -14.21
C ALA A 285 -4.09 3.84 -15.29
N MET A 286 -5.15 4.33 -15.93
CA MET A 286 -5.86 3.59 -16.96
C MET A 286 -4.96 3.31 -18.16
N VAL A 287 -4.95 2.05 -18.57
CA VAL A 287 -4.34 1.58 -19.84
C VAL A 287 -5.40 0.76 -20.57
N PRO A 288 -5.80 1.17 -21.79
CA PRO A 288 -6.83 0.45 -22.53
C PRO A 288 -6.48 -1.04 -22.69
N GLY A 289 -7.43 -1.92 -22.35
CA GLY A 289 -7.29 -3.37 -22.51
C GLY A 289 -6.51 -4.10 -21.41
N LEU A 290 -6.02 -3.41 -20.37
CA LEU A 290 -5.29 -4.07 -19.29
C LEU A 290 -6.12 -4.33 -18.02
N ASP A 291 -7.34 -3.80 -17.93
CA ASP A 291 -8.27 -3.98 -16.81
C ASP A 291 -7.60 -3.81 -15.44
N ILE A 292 -6.87 -2.70 -15.28
CA ILE A 292 -6.15 -2.41 -14.04
C ILE A 292 -7.16 -2.14 -12.92
N CYS A 293 -7.05 -2.87 -11.82
CA CYS A 293 -7.78 -2.63 -10.57
C CYS A 293 -6.86 -1.95 -9.57
N GLY A 294 -7.18 -0.74 -9.11
CA GLY A 294 -6.26 0.01 -8.27
C GLY A 294 -6.93 0.89 -7.23
N LYS A 295 -6.13 1.37 -6.28
CA LYS A 295 -6.57 2.29 -5.24
C LYS A 295 -5.50 3.34 -4.95
N THR A 296 -5.89 4.59 -5.04
CA THR A 296 -5.06 5.72 -4.61
C THR A 296 -5.06 5.87 -3.09
N GLY A 297 -3.94 6.31 -2.56
CA GLY A 297 -3.80 6.72 -1.18
C GLY A 297 -3.04 8.03 -1.06
N THR A 298 -3.33 8.74 0.00
CA THR A 298 -2.61 9.92 0.46
C THR A 298 -2.37 9.72 1.94
N ALA A 299 -1.10 9.69 2.34
CA ALA A 299 -0.74 9.56 3.75
C ALA A 299 -0.26 10.91 4.27
N GLN A 300 -0.90 11.40 5.33
CA GLN A 300 -0.58 12.69 5.92
C GLN A 300 0.86 12.71 6.43
N ASN A 301 1.54 13.82 6.21
CA ASN A 301 2.92 14.04 6.62
C ASN A 301 3.05 15.37 7.39
N PRO A 302 3.24 15.35 8.71
CA PRO A 302 3.39 16.57 9.50
C PRO A 302 4.68 17.34 9.22
N HIS A 303 5.62 16.75 8.47
CA HIS A 303 6.94 17.32 8.20
C HIS A 303 7.13 17.84 6.78
N GLY A 304 6.11 17.77 5.95
CA GLY A 304 6.18 18.20 4.54
C GLY A 304 4.86 18.01 3.81
N ALA A 305 4.92 17.90 2.49
CA ALA A 305 3.75 17.51 1.72
C ALA A 305 3.38 16.04 2.01
N ASP A 306 2.10 15.72 1.86
CA ASP A 306 1.62 14.35 2.05
C ASP A 306 2.33 13.35 1.14
N HIS A 307 2.37 12.09 1.56
CA HIS A 307 2.96 11.03 0.77
C HIS A 307 1.97 10.50 -0.26
N SER A 308 2.47 10.29 -1.48
CA SER A 308 1.72 9.69 -2.58
C SER A 308 1.85 8.17 -2.51
N THR A 309 0.73 7.46 -2.43
CA THR A 309 0.73 6.00 -2.52
C THR A 309 -0.34 5.50 -3.48
N PHE A 310 -0.04 4.43 -4.15
CA PHE A 310 -0.97 3.74 -5.04
C PHE A 310 -0.59 2.27 -5.11
N PHE A 311 -1.59 1.42 -5.15
CA PHE A 311 -1.40 0.04 -5.50
C PHE A 311 -2.41 -0.40 -6.55
N CYS A 312 -2.02 -1.38 -7.33
CA CYS A 312 -2.89 -2.00 -8.33
C CYS A 312 -2.48 -3.44 -8.61
N PHE A 313 -3.37 -4.15 -9.26
CA PHE A 313 -3.08 -5.41 -9.93
C PHE A 313 -3.74 -5.46 -11.30
N ALA A 314 -3.23 -6.28 -12.18
CA ALA A 314 -3.76 -6.50 -13.52
C ALA A 314 -3.31 -7.86 -14.10
N PRO A 315 -4.10 -8.42 -15.06
CA PRO A 315 -5.49 -8.06 -15.37
C PRO A 315 -6.46 -8.32 -14.20
N ARG A 316 -7.67 -7.78 -14.27
CA ARG A 316 -8.73 -8.00 -13.28
C ARG A 316 -9.02 -9.49 -13.05
N ASN A 317 -9.09 -10.23 -14.15
CA ASN A 317 -9.22 -11.69 -14.15
C ASN A 317 -7.85 -12.30 -14.50
N ASP A 318 -7.44 -13.35 -13.81
CA ASP A 318 -6.13 -14.01 -13.97
C ASP A 318 -4.94 -13.03 -13.77
N PRO A 319 -4.84 -12.38 -12.59
CA PRO A 319 -3.86 -11.33 -12.33
C PRO A 319 -2.42 -11.84 -12.46
N LYS A 320 -1.58 -11.08 -13.17
CA LYS A 320 -0.18 -11.42 -13.45
C LYS A 320 0.80 -10.57 -12.66
N ILE A 321 0.38 -9.38 -12.26
CA ILE A 321 1.22 -8.46 -11.52
C ILE A 321 0.39 -7.68 -10.49
N ALA A 322 0.94 -7.54 -9.29
CA ALA A 322 0.46 -6.66 -8.23
C ALA A 322 1.56 -5.67 -7.87
N VAL A 323 1.28 -4.37 -7.94
CA VAL A 323 2.27 -3.30 -7.76
C VAL A 323 1.85 -2.39 -6.62
N SER A 324 2.80 -2.05 -5.74
CA SER A 324 2.66 -1.01 -4.73
C SER A 324 3.75 0.04 -4.91
N VAL A 325 3.36 1.30 -4.94
CA VAL A 325 4.26 2.45 -5.04
C VAL A 325 4.01 3.39 -3.88
N TYR A 326 5.08 3.80 -3.21
CA TYR A 326 5.07 4.79 -2.15
C TYR A 326 6.12 5.85 -2.41
N VAL A 327 5.72 7.13 -2.51
CA VAL A 327 6.63 8.26 -2.75
C VAL A 327 6.42 9.31 -1.67
N GLU A 328 7.47 9.52 -0.86
CA GLU A 328 7.46 10.53 0.19
C GLU A 328 7.26 11.94 -0.42
N ASN A 329 6.45 12.77 0.22
CA ASN A 329 6.11 14.13 -0.21
C ASN A 329 5.51 14.25 -1.63
N GLY A 330 5.05 13.14 -2.20
CA GLY A 330 4.50 13.07 -3.56
C GLY A 330 3.07 13.62 -3.70
N ARG A 331 2.48 14.13 -2.61
CA ARG A 331 1.12 14.67 -2.53
C ARG A 331 0.05 13.57 -2.71
N PHE A 332 -0.84 13.70 -3.70
CA PHE A 332 -1.92 12.72 -3.92
C PHE A 332 -1.41 11.46 -4.63
N GLY A 333 -2.06 10.32 -4.37
CA GLY A 333 -1.72 9.05 -5.01
C GLY A 333 -1.75 9.11 -6.53
N ALA A 334 -2.67 9.88 -7.12
CA ALA A 334 -2.76 10.11 -8.56
C ALA A 334 -1.61 10.98 -9.12
N THR A 335 -0.87 11.71 -8.27
CA THR A 335 0.16 12.65 -8.73
C THR A 335 1.38 11.93 -9.29
N ILE A 336 1.89 10.92 -8.59
CA ILE A 336 3.12 10.23 -8.98
C ILE A 336 3.06 8.72 -8.81
N ALA A 337 2.46 8.20 -7.72
CA ALA A 337 2.46 6.77 -7.45
C ALA A 337 1.63 5.98 -8.48
N ALA A 338 0.45 6.46 -8.86
CA ALA A 338 -0.40 5.81 -9.85
C ALA A 338 0.23 5.82 -11.26
N PRO A 339 0.82 6.93 -11.76
CA PRO A 339 1.63 6.93 -12.97
C PRO A 339 2.73 5.87 -12.98
N ILE A 340 3.56 5.81 -11.95
CA ILE A 340 4.66 4.83 -11.85
C ILE A 340 4.11 3.41 -11.90
N ALA A 341 3.13 3.07 -11.07
CA ALA A 341 2.58 1.73 -11.01
C ALA A 341 1.96 1.30 -12.35
N SER A 342 1.23 2.19 -13.02
CA SER A 342 0.59 1.88 -14.29
C SER A 342 1.57 1.70 -15.43
N LEU A 343 2.67 2.47 -15.46
CA LEU A 343 3.74 2.31 -16.45
C LEU A 343 4.45 0.95 -16.28
N LEU A 344 4.71 0.53 -15.05
CA LEU A 344 5.30 -0.78 -14.78
C LEU A 344 4.34 -1.91 -15.17
N THR A 345 3.06 -1.78 -14.85
CA THR A 345 2.04 -2.75 -15.24
C THR A 345 1.92 -2.86 -16.77
N GLU A 346 1.93 -1.73 -17.48
CA GLU A 346 1.89 -1.68 -18.94
C GLU A 346 3.12 -2.39 -19.53
N LEU A 347 4.34 -2.03 -19.07
CA LEU A 347 5.57 -2.64 -19.56
C LEU A 347 5.60 -4.16 -19.34
N TYR A 348 5.17 -4.61 -18.17
CA TYR A 348 5.18 -6.04 -17.84
C TYR A 348 4.21 -6.86 -18.69
N LEU A 349 3.00 -6.33 -18.93
CA LEU A 349 1.94 -7.07 -19.63
C LEU A 349 2.02 -6.96 -21.16
N THR A 350 2.65 -5.92 -21.70
CA THR A 350 2.64 -5.64 -23.15
C THR A 350 4.02 -5.55 -23.78
N ASP A 351 5.09 -5.64 -22.99
CA ASP A 351 6.48 -5.43 -23.41
C ASP A 351 6.77 -4.04 -24.01
N THR A 352 5.81 -3.12 -23.98
CA THR A 352 5.92 -1.79 -24.59
C THR A 352 5.33 -0.72 -23.68
N ILE A 353 5.72 0.54 -23.91
CA ILE A 353 5.12 1.73 -23.31
C ILE A 353 4.45 2.56 -24.41
N THR A 354 3.13 2.70 -24.32
CA THR A 354 2.34 3.50 -25.26
C THR A 354 2.16 4.95 -24.80
N ARG A 355 2.60 5.28 -23.59
CA ARG A 355 2.40 6.59 -22.93
C ARG A 355 3.73 7.31 -22.62
N PRO A 356 4.56 7.64 -23.64
CA PRO A 356 5.87 8.26 -23.40
C PRO A 356 5.77 9.62 -22.67
N ALA A 357 4.73 10.40 -22.95
CA ALA A 357 4.49 11.66 -22.24
C ALA A 357 4.28 11.48 -20.73
N LEU A 358 3.72 10.34 -20.29
CA LEU A 358 3.57 10.03 -18.88
C LEU A 358 4.93 9.63 -18.25
N VAL A 359 5.78 8.96 -19.02
CA VAL A 359 7.18 8.68 -18.60
C VAL A 359 7.92 9.98 -18.37
N ASP A 360 7.86 10.91 -19.33
CA ASP A 360 8.51 12.23 -19.23
C ASP A 360 7.97 13.02 -18.03
N TYR A 361 6.65 13.01 -17.82
CA TYR A 361 6.02 13.64 -16.67
C TYR A 361 6.59 13.11 -15.35
N VAL A 362 6.67 11.78 -15.20
CA VAL A 362 7.20 11.13 -13.99
C VAL A 362 8.68 11.47 -13.79
N LYS A 363 9.49 11.36 -14.83
CA LYS A 363 10.96 11.61 -14.77
C LYS A 363 11.29 13.06 -14.44
N ASN A 364 10.55 14.02 -15.00
CA ASN A 364 10.80 15.44 -14.83
C ASN A 364 10.18 16.02 -13.54
N MET A 365 9.34 15.23 -12.82
CA MET A 365 8.72 15.72 -11.60
C MET A 365 9.73 15.96 -10.49
N GLN A 366 9.80 17.19 -10.02
CA GLN A 366 10.62 17.60 -8.88
C GLN A 366 9.79 17.55 -7.60
N ILE A 367 10.30 16.86 -6.58
CA ILE A 367 9.69 16.77 -5.26
C ILE A 367 10.61 17.41 -4.24
N ALA A 368 10.08 18.35 -3.46
CA ALA A 368 10.81 18.98 -2.38
C ALA A 368 10.80 18.09 -1.12
N TYR A 369 11.94 17.98 -0.49
CA TYR A 369 12.14 17.21 0.73
C TYR A 369 12.69 18.09 1.86
N PRO A 370 11.89 19.01 2.42
CA PRO A 370 12.35 20.01 3.39
C PRO A 370 12.94 19.40 4.66
N TYR A 371 12.50 18.23 5.07
CA TYR A 371 13.05 17.51 6.21
C TYR A 371 14.51 17.09 5.98
N TYR A 372 14.82 16.51 4.84
CA TYR A 372 16.19 16.09 4.49
C TYR A 372 17.11 17.27 4.21
N GLU A 373 16.59 18.35 3.62
CA GLU A 373 17.33 19.59 3.38
C GLU A 373 17.76 20.28 4.68
N LYS A 374 16.89 20.28 5.72
CA LYS A 374 17.24 20.82 7.04
C LYS A 374 18.34 20.02 7.72
N GLN A 375 18.30 18.70 7.63
CA GLN A 375 19.34 17.82 8.20
C GLN A 375 20.71 18.05 7.52
N ARG A 376 20.73 18.35 6.21
CA ARG A 376 21.95 18.65 5.46
C ARG A 376 22.57 20.00 5.84
N LYS A 377 21.76 20.99 6.20
CA LYS A 377 22.20 22.33 6.61
C LYS A 377 22.64 22.39 8.09
N GLY A 378 22.26 21.44 8.90
CA GLY A 378 22.59 21.37 10.33
C GLY A 378 23.86 20.55 10.64
N LYS A 379 24.49 19.97 9.61
CA LYS A 379 25.83 19.37 9.66
C LYS A 379 26.85 20.34 9.05
#